data_6b8d617555595e5d123b17222026d50f
#
_entry.id   6b8d617555595e5d123b17222026d50f
#
_cell.length_a   1.000
_cell.length_b   1.000
_cell.length_c   1.000
_cell.angle_alpha   90.00
_cell.angle_beta   90.00
_cell.angle_gamma   90.00
#
_symmetry.space_group_name_H-M   'P 1'
#
loop_
_entity.id
_entity.type
_entity.pdbx_description
1 polymer ?
#
loop_
_entity_poly.entity_id
_entity_poly.type
_entity_poly.pdbx_seq_one_letter_code
_entity_poly.pdbx_strand_id
1 'polypeptide(L)' 'MGGKFELDFKVEQWSERDAIERVFAICDRGDVGLAAYEASVAAYPEKHITLRHGARVIRDNWRGHKK' A
#
# COMPACT_ATOMS: atom_id res chain seq x y z
N MET A 1 -2.94 22.98 1.79
CA MET A 1 -2.73 22.44 2.04
C MET A 1 -2.29 21.15 1.81
N GLY A 2 -1.21 20.73 1.78
CA GLY A 2 -0.72 19.46 1.47
C GLY A 2 -1.06 18.37 2.42
N GLY A 3 -1.34 18.75 3.64
CA GLY A 3 -1.63 17.76 4.67
C GLY A 3 -2.78 16.84 4.33
N LYS A 4 -3.66 17.32 3.50
CA LYS A 4 -4.80 16.52 3.15
C LYS A 4 -4.40 15.21 2.50
N PHE A 5 -3.43 15.26 1.61
CA PHE A 5 -3.02 14.05 0.91
C PHE A 5 -2.19 13.14 1.79
N GLU A 6 -1.58 13.67 2.83
CA GLU A 6 -0.81 12.85 3.73
C GLU A 6 -1.67 11.92 4.54
N LEU A 7 -2.95 12.23 4.65
CA LEU A 7 -3.87 11.40 5.42
C LEU A 7 -4.61 10.39 4.54
N ASP A 8 -4.37 10.40 3.25
CA ASP A 8 -5.03 9.44 2.37
C ASP A 8 -4.45 8.06 2.58
N PHE A 9 -5.23 7.07 2.22
CA PHE A 9 -4.80 5.69 2.23
C PHE A 9 -4.19 5.37 0.88
N LYS A 10 -3.01 4.79 0.86
CA LYS A 10 -2.29 4.50 -0.37
C LYS A 10 -1.95 3.03 -0.44
N VAL A 11 -2.22 2.44 -1.60
CA VAL A 11 -1.85 1.05 -1.87
C VAL A 11 -0.66 1.10 -2.81
N GLU A 12 0.47 0.60 -2.35
CA GLU A 12 1.75 0.79 -3.04
C GLU A 12 2.50 -0.52 -3.17
N GLN A 13 3.22 -0.66 -4.28
CA GLN A 13 4.11 -1.79 -4.50
C GLN A 13 5.55 -1.33 -4.26
N TRP A 14 6.31 -2.15 -3.57
CA TRP A 14 7.68 -1.83 -3.20
C TRP A 14 8.66 -2.70 -3.95
N SER A 15 9.83 -2.14 -4.24
CA SER A 15 10.91 -2.89 -4.85
C SER A 15 11.71 -3.62 -3.78
N GLU A 16 12.64 -4.45 -4.21
CA GLU A 16 13.53 -5.13 -3.30
C GLU A 16 14.45 -4.17 -2.57
N ARG A 17 14.54 -2.94 -3.05
CA ARG A 17 15.39 -1.95 -2.43
C ARG A 17 14.61 -1.00 -1.54
N ASP A 18 13.39 -1.39 -1.20
CA ASP A 18 12.52 -0.60 -0.33
C ASP A 18 12.17 0.76 -0.93
N ALA A 19 12.03 0.79 -2.23
CA ALA A 19 11.55 1.99 -2.91
C ALA A 19 10.17 1.72 -3.49
N ILE A 20 9.33 2.73 -3.55
CA ILE A 20 7.99 2.57 -4.10
C ILE A 20 8.10 2.50 -5.61
N GLU A 21 7.62 1.40 -6.19
CA GLU A 21 7.65 1.19 -7.63
C GLU A 21 6.37 1.58 -8.30
N ARG A 22 5.26 1.45 -7.60
CA ARG A 22 3.95 1.68 -8.21
C ARG A 22 2.95 2.05 -7.13
N VAL A 23 2.07 2.98 -7.46
CA VAL A 23 0.95 3.31 -6.60
C VAL A 23 -0.29 2.77 -7.30
N PHE A 24 -0.95 1.80 -6.68
CA PHE A 24 -2.16 1.23 -7.25
C PHE A 24 -3.38 2.09 -6.99
N ALA A 25 -3.44 2.72 -5.84
CA ALA A 25 -4.63 3.48 -5.48
C ALA A 25 -4.30 4.49 -4.40
N ILE A 26 -5.01 5.60 -4.42
CA ILE A 26 -5.00 6.60 -3.36
C ILE A 26 -6.46 6.83 -3.02
N CYS A 27 -6.83 6.57 -1.77
CA CYS A 27 -8.22 6.59 -1.34
C CYS A 27 -8.35 7.44 -0.11
N ASP A 28 -9.50 8.08 0.04
CA ASP A 28 -9.72 8.90 1.22
C ASP A 28 -10.47 8.14 2.32
N ARG A 29 -10.79 6.87 2.09
CA ARG A 29 -11.48 6.03 3.08
C ARG A 29 -10.73 4.74 3.30
N GLY A 30 -10.73 4.31 4.56
CA GLY A 30 -10.00 3.09 4.90
C GLY A 30 -10.61 1.83 4.31
N ASP A 31 -11.95 1.76 4.25
CA ASP A 31 -12.59 0.59 3.70
C ASP A 31 -12.33 0.45 2.20
N VAL A 32 -12.32 1.58 1.48
CA VAL A 32 -12.00 1.55 0.06
C VAL A 32 -10.53 1.20 -0.13
N GLY A 33 -9.68 1.75 0.72
CA GLY A 33 -8.25 1.42 0.66
C GLY A 33 -8.00 -0.05 0.90
N LEU A 34 -8.68 -0.63 1.87
CA LEU A 34 -8.50 -2.05 2.15
C LEU A 34 -8.97 -2.90 0.98
N ALA A 35 -10.10 -2.55 0.37
CA ALA A 35 -10.58 -3.28 -0.79
C ALA A 35 -9.58 -3.19 -1.95
N ALA A 36 -9.02 -2.00 -2.17
CA ALA A 36 -8.03 -1.82 -3.22
C ALA A 36 -6.77 -2.63 -2.93
N TYR A 37 -6.35 -2.67 -1.65
CA TYR A 37 -5.20 -3.46 -1.25
C TYR A 37 -5.45 -4.94 -1.55
N GLU A 38 -6.61 -5.46 -1.15
CA GLU A 38 -6.90 -6.87 -1.36
C GLU A 38 -6.97 -7.22 -2.82
N ALA A 39 -7.55 -6.34 -3.63
CA ALA A 39 -7.61 -6.56 -5.07
C ALA A 39 -6.20 -6.55 -5.68
N SER A 40 -5.34 -5.66 -5.19
CA SER A 40 -3.97 -5.57 -5.70
C SER A 40 -3.17 -6.81 -5.36
N VAL A 41 -3.31 -7.30 -4.13
CA VAL A 41 -2.60 -8.51 -3.72
C VAL A 41 -3.09 -9.71 -4.51
N ALA A 42 -4.39 -9.78 -4.77
CA ALA A 42 -4.93 -10.88 -5.55
C ALA A 42 -4.42 -10.85 -6.99
N ALA A 43 -4.27 -9.66 -7.55
CA ALA A 43 -3.79 -9.51 -8.93
C ALA A 43 -2.28 -9.75 -9.03
N TYR A 44 -1.53 -9.39 -7.98
CA TYR A 44 -0.06 -9.47 -8.01
C TYR A 44 0.44 -10.13 -6.74
N PRO A 45 0.15 -11.42 -6.55
CA PRO A 45 0.46 -12.07 -5.27
C PRO A 45 1.95 -12.19 -4.96
N GLU A 46 2.80 -12.02 -5.97
CA GLU A 46 4.24 -12.13 -5.77
C GLU A 46 4.90 -10.81 -5.47
N LYS A 47 4.13 -9.74 -5.46
CA LYS A 47 4.71 -8.41 -5.24
C LYS A 47 4.55 -8.00 -3.79
N HIS A 48 5.47 -7.16 -3.34
CA HIS A 48 5.38 -6.61 -2.00
C HIS A 48 4.45 -5.39 -2.06
N ILE A 49 3.31 -5.50 -1.43
CA ILE A 49 2.27 -4.49 -1.51
C ILE A 49 1.85 -4.09 -0.10
N THR A 50 1.73 -2.80 0.13
CA THR A 50 1.28 -2.29 1.42
C THR A 50 0.10 -1.37 1.26
N LEU A 51 -0.69 -1.29 2.32
CA LEU A 51 -1.70 -0.25 2.49
C LEU A 51 -1.20 0.66 3.58
N ARG A 52 -0.97 1.92 3.26
CA ARG A 52 -0.47 2.90 4.21
C ARG A 52 -1.46 4.02 4.43
N HIS A 53 -1.47 4.55 5.62
CA HIS A 53 -2.23 5.75 5.96
C HIS A 53 -1.22 6.73 6.51
N GLY A 54 -0.80 7.66 5.67
CA GLY A 54 0.33 8.49 6.02
C GLY A 54 1.58 7.63 6.14
N ALA A 55 2.28 7.75 7.24
CA ALA A 55 3.49 6.97 7.48
C ALA A 55 3.19 5.60 8.07
N ARG A 56 1.94 5.34 8.43
CA ARG A 56 1.60 4.12 9.13
C ARG A 56 1.20 3.02 8.17
N VAL A 57 1.87 1.88 8.27
CA VAL A 57 1.52 0.72 7.45
C VAL A 57 0.39 -0.03 8.14
N ILE A 58 -0.72 -0.19 7.44
CA ILE A 58 -1.90 -0.84 7.97
C ILE A 58 -1.95 -2.29 7.56
N ARG A 59 -1.55 -2.60 6.31
CA ARG A 59 -1.50 -3.96 5.81
C ARG A 59 -0.25 -4.13 5.00
N ASP A 60 0.33 -5.33 5.06
CA ASP A 60 1.56 -5.65 4.37
C ASP A 60 1.51 -7.14 4.05
N ASN A 61 1.57 -7.47 2.77
CA ASN A 61 1.49 -8.87 2.36
C ASN A 61 2.83 -9.57 2.34
N TRP A 62 3.90 -8.86 2.65
CA TRP A 62 5.25 -9.39 2.43
C TRP A 62 5.72 -10.10 3.68
N ARG A 63 5.56 -11.44 3.68
CA ARG A 63 5.93 -12.15 4.81
C ARG A 63 7.29 -12.62 4.85
N GLY A 64 7.97 -12.84 3.79
CA GLY A 64 9.26 -13.44 3.79
C GLY A 64 10.42 -12.50 3.75
N HIS A 65 10.17 -11.25 3.79
CA HIS A 65 11.25 -10.33 3.55
C HIS A 65 12.15 -10.13 4.75
N LYS A 66 11.75 -10.64 5.75
CA LYS A 66 12.48 -10.48 6.82
C LYS A 66 13.57 -11.18 6.80
N LYS A 67 14.08 -11.11 6.54
CA LYS A 67 15.08 -11.60 6.32
C LYS A 67 15.60 -11.63 6.87
#